data_4038d8d66b76b1ec7569c77d38b4908c
#
_entry.id   4038d8d66b76b1ec7569c77d38b4908c
#
_cell.length_a   1.000
_cell.length_b   1.000
_cell.length_c   1.000
_cell.angle_alpha   90.00
_cell.angle_beta   90.00
_cell.angle_gamma   90.00
#
_symmetry.space_group_name_H-M   'P 1'
#
loop_
_entity.id
_entity.type
_entity.pdbx_description
1 polymer ?
#
loop_
_entity_poly.entity_id
_entity_poly.type
_entity_poly.pdbx_seq_one_letter_code
_entity_poly.pdbx_strand_id
1 'polypeptide(L)'
;MENNDVYIPQIDGKDLWITNFMDDGSGYTTYDKNGKINTKRYKATLDYSLDLIKLREVYYKTYRNSRFSQFVSSGGEPKEYCDRVINVTFKYSVKEFNRNGKDIYIKYGYRADEIEWRDCVGYSKSGEFAGIKVNAPVEAPISNLDKYVEIGIITDKDGNTRNAYKIKPNIKCLHSVDEIRTRLYNDGFYCNGIHYIRWKRSAGSARVGKCLFIDEKMYNRMHYWEMCGLKVSKGDKVDLAALKSYISLVSSSIVGLVTIKPENILVIEPYTSKFTDDVVNVFDEDGKLQAREERMEIENNIWDGQSLIDPSLMGGYSDKGMILLRSRFFKSCAFNCNVQQWFEDNGITDVSQLNGFTLASDIHDVKLITTKDSIKYVKFGTLEQWFENLEPEFGVVKYEKPPHYMDGKLAQTHYQLLNSIQMTKDEMKRFLKPTFDFMTLLKTNPAVLRWWIKYRVEDEVESVSVRTKTDVIYKMMSVNPDFYRTKFYDDFKRDFMKSFTKNLKCGHVYVNGNYSTLCGNPIEMLQQSIGKFEGKRVVERDSVYCRRFAWDKPLLGSRSPHITASNVLLTVNRRNDLIDRYMNPTNEIVYVNSIEENIMQRLAGCDCPNGHSVQ
;
A
#
# COMPACT_ATOMS: atom_id res chain seq x y z
N MET A 1 -4.75 18.52 -8.77
CA MET A 1 -4.73 17.36 -9.69
C MET A 1 -6.16 17.02 -10.05
N GLU A 2 -6.51 17.00 -11.32
CA GLU A 2 -7.80 16.48 -11.77
C GLU A 2 -7.90 15.02 -11.33
N ASN A 3 -9.01 14.66 -10.70
CA ASN A 3 -9.24 13.30 -10.27
C ASN A 3 -9.60 12.45 -11.50
N ASN A 4 -8.60 11.82 -12.11
CA ASN A 4 -8.72 11.02 -13.32
C ASN A 4 -9.19 9.58 -13.03
N ASP A 5 -9.64 9.30 -11.81
CA ASP A 5 -10.17 8.00 -11.39
C ASP A 5 -11.52 7.72 -12.06
N VAL A 6 -11.75 6.46 -12.37
CA VAL A 6 -12.98 5.99 -13.02
C VAL A 6 -13.78 5.11 -12.08
N TYR A 7 -15.07 5.41 -11.92
CA TYR A 7 -15.96 4.59 -11.11
C TYR A 7 -16.26 3.26 -11.79
N ILE A 8 -16.29 2.19 -10.99
CA ILE A 8 -16.65 0.84 -11.43
C ILE A 8 -17.68 0.21 -10.50
N PRO A 9 -18.49 -0.75 -10.98
CA PRO A 9 -19.38 -1.51 -10.13
C PRO A 9 -18.59 -2.28 -9.06
N GLN A 10 -19.15 -2.35 -7.85
CA GLN A 10 -18.69 -3.25 -6.81
C GLN A 10 -19.85 -4.15 -6.40
N ILE A 11 -19.68 -5.45 -6.54
CA ILE A 11 -20.71 -6.45 -6.32
C ILE A 11 -20.16 -7.51 -5.37
N ASP A 12 -21.01 -8.02 -4.50
CA ASP A 12 -20.67 -9.13 -3.61
C ASP A 12 -20.69 -10.45 -4.41
N GLY A 13 -19.68 -11.29 -4.23
CA GLY A 13 -19.59 -12.57 -4.94
C GLY A 13 -20.78 -13.48 -4.73
N LYS A 14 -21.43 -13.42 -3.56
CA LYS A 14 -22.65 -14.17 -3.29
C LYS A 14 -23.83 -13.74 -4.20
N ASP A 15 -23.98 -12.42 -4.43
CA ASP A 15 -25.08 -11.90 -5.27
C ASP A 15 -24.87 -12.35 -6.73
N LEU A 16 -23.62 -12.37 -7.20
CA LEU A 16 -23.27 -12.90 -8.52
C LEU A 16 -23.49 -14.41 -8.61
N TRP A 17 -23.16 -15.15 -7.56
CA TRP A 17 -23.41 -16.58 -7.51
C TRP A 17 -24.89 -16.91 -7.67
N ILE A 18 -25.74 -16.21 -6.93
CA ILE A 18 -27.18 -16.48 -6.92
C ILE A 18 -27.78 -16.21 -8.30
N THR A 19 -27.51 -15.05 -8.86
CA THR A 19 -28.09 -14.67 -10.15
C THR A 19 -27.53 -15.43 -11.34
N ASN A 20 -26.34 -16.02 -11.25
CA ASN A 20 -25.72 -16.76 -12.34
C ASN A 20 -25.83 -18.29 -12.23
N PHE A 21 -25.92 -18.82 -11.01
CA PHE A 21 -25.80 -20.27 -10.81
C PHE A 21 -26.95 -20.89 -10.01
N MET A 22 -27.81 -20.07 -9.38
CA MET A 22 -28.93 -20.55 -8.57
C MET A 22 -30.29 -20.16 -9.12
N ASP A 23 -30.37 -19.02 -9.81
CA ASP A 23 -31.58 -18.56 -10.50
C ASP A 23 -31.65 -19.11 -11.93
N ASP A 24 -32.26 -18.37 -12.84
CA ASP A 24 -32.41 -18.73 -14.25
C ASP A 24 -31.12 -18.56 -15.08
N GLY A 25 -30.03 -18.12 -14.46
CA GLY A 25 -28.75 -17.84 -15.13
C GLY A 25 -28.74 -16.57 -15.96
N SER A 26 -29.77 -15.72 -15.86
CA SER A 26 -29.86 -14.43 -16.58
C SER A 26 -28.76 -13.44 -16.21
N GLY A 27 -28.08 -13.69 -15.08
CA GLY A 27 -27.01 -12.86 -14.58
C GLY A 27 -27.52 -11.70 -13.69
N TYR A 28 -26.55 -10.92 -13.22
CA TYR A 28 -26.79 -9.76 -12.35
C TYR A 28 -27.06 -8.51 -13.16
N THR A 29 -27.97 -7.62 -12.70
CA THR A 29 -28.19 -6.32 -13.32
C THR A 29 -27.82 -5.16 -12.38
N THR A 30 -27.11 -4.15 -12.93
CA THR A 30 -26.78 -2.91 -12.24
C THR A 30 -27.74 -1.76 -12.58
N TYR A 31 -28.67 -1.98 -13.49
CA TYR A 31 -29.69 -1.00 -13.90
C TYR A 31 -30.97 -1.17 -13.09
N ASP A 32 -31.68 -0.05 -12.88
CA ASP A 32 -33.02 -0.07 -12.33
C ASP A 32 -34.08 -0.44 -13.41
N LYS A 33 -35.33 -0.55 -12.98
CA LYS A 33 -36.45 -0.89 -13.87
C LYS A 33 -36.68 0.12 -15.02
N ASN A 34 -36.11 1.32 -14.89
CA ASN A 34 -36.23 2.41 -15.88
C ASN A 34 -34.96 2.52 -16.75
N GLY A 35 -34.05 1.56 -16.68
CA GLY A 35 -32.78 1.58 -17.40
C GLY A 35 -31.76 2.59 -16.86
N LYS A 36 -31.99 3.14 -15.67
CA LYS A 36 -31.01 4.04 -15.03
C LYS A 36 -29.98 3.22 -14.25
N ILE A 37 -28.76 3.70 -14.27
CA ILE A 37 -27.66 3.08 -13.52
C ILE A 37 -27.96 3.07 -12.02
N ASN A 38 -27.83 1.91 -11.42
CA ASN A 38 -27.89 1.78 -9.97
C ASN A 38 -26.60 2.34 -9.34
N THR A 39 -26.59 3.63 -9.02
CA THR A 39 -25.44 4.34 -8.46
C THR A 39 -24.94 3.76 -7.14
N LYS A 40 -25.78 3.02 -6.40
CA LYS A 40 -25.36 2.29 -5.19
C LYS A 40 -24.38 1.16 -5.50
N ARG A 41 -24.28 0.73 -6.75
CA ARG A 41 -23.34 -0.32 -7.21
C ARG A 41 -22.01 0.24 -7.68
N TYR A 42 -21.90 1.51 -8.03
CA TYR A 42 -20.65 2.18 -8.41
C TYR A 42 -19.94 2.71 -7.17
N LYS A 43 -19.43 1.77 -6.34
CA LYS A 43 -18.80 2.07 -5.04
C LYS A 43 -17.28 1.91 -5.03
N ALA A 44 -16.72 1.40 -6.11
CA ALA A 44 -15.28 1.25 -6.28
C ALA A 44 -14.79 2.17 -7.38
N THR A 45 -13.51 2.43 -7.38
CA THR A 45 -12.81 3.19 -8.42
C THR A 45 -11.67 2.34 -8.99
N LEU A 46 -11.37 2.56 -10.26
CA LEU A 46 -10.06 2.30 -10.83
C LEU A 46 -9.28 3.59 -10.71
N ASP A 47 -8.23 3.55 -9.91
CA ASP A 47 -7.36 4.69 -9.70
C ASP A 47 -6.61 5.01 -11.00
N TYR A 48 -6.27 6.29 -11.20
CA TYR A 48 -5.41 6.68 -12.32
C TYR A 48 -4.10 5.90 -12.27
N SER A 49 -3.85 5.07 -13.27
CA SER A 49 -2.77 4.08 -13.31
C SER A 49 -2.43 3.73 -14.76
N LEU A 50 -1.31 3.06 -14.98
CA LEU A 50 -0.95 2.54 -16.30
C LEU A 50 -2.01 1.56 -16.83
N ASP A 51 -2.61 0.77 -15.94
CA ASP A 51 -3.75 -0.08 -16.29
C ASP A 51 -4.93 0.70 -16.83
N LEU A 52 -5.32 1.77 -16.15
CA LEU A 52 -6.46 2.58 -16.59
C LEU A 52 -6.18 3.26 -17.92
N ILE A 53 -4.95 3.74 -18.13
CA ILE A 53 -4.53 4.33 -19.41
C ILE A 53 -4.66 3.28 -20.52
N LYS A 54 -4.12 2.08 -20.31
CA LYS A 54 -4.22 1.00 -21.30
C LYS A 54 -5.65 0.50 -21.50
N LEU A 55 -6.42 0.42 -20.43
CA LEU A 55 -7.82 0.03 -20.48
C LEU A 55 -8.64 0.96 -21.38
N ARG A 56 -8.39 2.28 -21.33
CA ARG A 56 -9.05 3.25 -22.22
C ARG A 56 -8.72 2.98 -23.68
N GLU A 57 -7.47 2.70 -24.01
CA GLU A 57 -7.03 2.34 -25.37
C GLU A 57 -7.71 1.05 -25.85
N VAL A 58 -7.70 0.01 -25.01
CA VAL A 58 -8.31 -1.29 -25.32
C VAL A 58 -9.83 -1.17 -25.46
N TYR A 59 -10.47 -0.37 -24.62
CA TYR A 59 -11.90 -0.08 -24.71
C TYR A 59 -12.25 0.57 -26.04
N TYR A 60 -11.50 1.60 -26.45
CA TYR A 60 -11.68 2.25 -27.74
C TYR A 60 -11.52 1.26 -28.92
N LYS A 61 -10.45 0.46 -28.89
CA LYS A 61 -10.20 -0.55 -29.94
C LYS A 61 -11.30 -1.61 -30.02
N THR A 62 -11.94 -1.93 -28.88
CA THR A 62 -12.97 -2.98 -28.80
C THR A 62 -14.35 -2.45 -29.17
N TYR A 63 -14.72 -1.27 -28.71
CA TYR A 63 -16.09 -0.75 -28.81
C TYR A 63 -16.24 0.47 -29.71
N ARG A 64 -15.13 0.97 -30.27
CA ARG A 64 -15.10 2.18 -31.13
C ARG A 64 -15.66 3.44 -30.43
N ASN A 65 -15.60 3.44 -29.09
CA ASN A 65 -15.99 4.56 -28.25
C ASN A 65 -14.76 5.09 -27.52
N SER A 66 -14.43 6.37 -27.71
CA SER A 66 -13.22 6.99 -27.17
C SER A 66 -13.32 7.38 -25.70
N ARG A 67 -14.50 7.36 -25.12
CA ARG A 67 -14.74 7.79 -23.74
C ARG A 67 -15.59 6.79 -22.99
N PHE A 68 -15.26 6.63 -21.73
CA PHE A 68 -16.17 5.98 -20.80
C PHE A 68 -17.43 6.81 -20.61
N SER A 69 -18.50 6.14 -20.21
CA SER A 69 -19.76 6.83 -19.94
C SER A 69 -19.63 7.75 -18.72
N GLN A 70 -20.48 8.77 -18.66
CA GLN A 70 -20.49 9.72 -17.55
C GLN A 70 -21.83 9.67 -16.82
N PHE A 71 -21.81 9.89 -15.52
CA PHE A 71 -22.99 10.10 -14.71
C PHE A 71 -22.84 11.34 -13.83
N VAL A 72 -23.95 11.99 -13.56
CA VAL A 72 -24.00 13.13 -12.63
C VAL A 72 -24.71 12.67 -11.36
N SER A 73 -24.01 12.68 -10.23
CA SER A 73 -24.68 12.54 -8.93
C SER A 73 -25.39 13.85 -8.58
N SER A 74 -26.54 13.78 -7.92
CA SER A 74 -27.37 14.95 -7.60
C SER A 74 -26.52 16.08 -7.00
N GLY A 75 -26.35 17.17 -7.75
CA GLY A 75 -25.61 18.36 -7.34
C GLY A 75 -24.09 18.32 -7.48
N GLY A 76 -23.52 17.32 -8.20
CA GLY A 76 -22.07 17.18 -8.39
C GLY A 76 -21.60 17.30 -9.84
N GLU A 77 -20.30 17.37 -10.04
CA GLU A 77 -19.69 17.34 -11.36
C GLU A 77 -19.85 15.96 -12.04
N PRO A 78 -19.85 15.90 -13.40
CA PRO A 78 -19.86 14.64 -14.13
C PRO A 78 -18.70 13.75 -13.75
N LYS A 79 -18.99 12.48 -13.47
CA LYS A 79 -17.99 11.47 -13.12
C LYS A 79 -17.96 10.38 -14.16
N GLU A 80 -16.78 10.00 -14.60
CA GLU A 80 -16.62 8.87 -15.50
C GLU A 80 -16.87 7.53 -14.79
N TYR A 81 -17.51 6.61 -15.51
CA TYR A 81 -17.65 5.24 -15.05
C TYR A 81 -17.37 4.24 -16.18
N CYS A 82 -16.84 3.10 -15.80
CA CYS A 82 -16.62 1.97 -16.69
C CYS A 82 -17.42 0.78 -16.19
N ASP A 83 -18.31 0.26 -17.02
CA ASP A 83 -19.09 -0.93 -16.76
C ASP A 83 -18.41 -2.21 -17.27
N ARG A 84 -17.21 -2.10 -17.88
CA ARG A 84 -16.46 -3.24 -18.42
C ARG A 84 -15.49 -3.87 -17.44
N VAL A 85 -15.38 -3.30 -16.24
CA VAL A 85 -14.62 -3.84 -15.13
C VAL A 85 -15.49 -3.84 -13.87
N ILE A 86 -15.50 -4.94 -13.16
CA ILE A 86 -16.26 -5.10 -11.90
C ILE A 86 -15.30 -5.48 -10.79
N ASN A 87 -15.42 -4.81 -9.64
CA ASN A 87 -14.74 -5.19 -8.42
C ASN A 87 -15.64 -6.14 -7.62
N VAL A 88 -15.27 -7.41 -7.56
CA VAL A 88 -16.00 -8.42 -6.80
C VAL A 88 -15.43 -8.51 -5.40
N THR A 89 -16.30 -8.46 -4.40
CA THR A 89 -15.91 -8.61 -2.99
C THR A 89 -16.35 -9.98 -2.46
N PHE A 90 -15.39 -10.64 -1.80
CA PHE A 90 -15.63 -11.90 -1.10
C PHE A 90 -15.54 -11.61 0.39
N LYS A 91 -16.67 -11.62 1.08
CA LYS A 91 -16.68 -11.34 2.52
C LYS A 91 -16.24 -12.57 3.29
N TYR A 92 -15.22 -12.43 4.09
CA TYR A 92 -14.72 -13.47 5.00
C TYR A 92 -15.29 -13.35 6.42
N SER A 93 -16.35 -12.56 6.60
CA SER A 93 -17.02 -12.40 7.89
C SER A 93 -18.52 -12.30 7.71
N VAL A 94 -19.26 -13.01 8.54
CA VAL A 94 -20.71 -12.88 8.65
C VAL A 94 -21.03 -11.92 9.78
N LYS A 95 -22.09 -11.15 9.58
CA LYS A 95 -22.65 -10.29 10.60
C LYS A 95 -23.55 -11.14 11.50
N GLU A 96 -23.19 -11.29 12.76
CA GLU A 96 -24.03 -11.88 13.78
C GLU A 96 -24.67 -10.79 14.64
N PHE A 97 -25.92 -11.02 15.04
CA PHE A 97 -26.57 -10.19 16.05
C PHE A 97 -26.41 -10.84 17.43
N ASN A 98 -25.82 -10.10 18.37
CA ASN A 98 -25.82 -10.55 19.75
C ASN A 98 -27.22 -10.36 20.41
N ARG A 99 -27.38 -10.88 21.64
CA ARG A 99 -28.63 -10.74 22.41
C ARG A 99 -29.11 -9.29 22.62
N ASN A 100 -28.22 -8.31 22.45
CA ASN A 100 -28.49 -6.88 22.64
C ASN A 100 -28.74 -6.14 21.32
N GLY A 101 -28.91 -6.85 20.19
CA GLY A 101 -29.13 -6.27 18.88
C GLY A 101 -27.91 -5.57 18.27
N LYS A 102 -26.72 -5.74 18.85
CA LYS A 102 -25.47 -5.19 18.29
C LYS A 102 -24.88 -6.14 17.27
N ASP A 103 -24.43 -5.59 16.15
CA ASP A 103 -23.72 -6.34 15.13
C ASP A 103 -22.38 -6.85 15.65
N ILE A 104 -22.17 -8.13 15.63
CA ILE A 104 -20.89 -8.77 15.88
C ILE A 104 -20.39 -9.34 14.56
N TYR A 105 -19.16 -9.01 14.18
CA TYR A 105 -18.48 -9.59 13.02
C TYR A 105 -17.61 -10.76 13.47
N ILE A 106 -17.93 -11.97 13.00
CA ILE A 106 -17.12 -13.16 13.25
C ILE A 106 -16.18 -13.35 12.07
N LYS A 107 -14.87 -13.41 12.37
CA LYS A 107 -13.86 -13.80 11.39
C LYS A 107 -13.98 -15.28 11.10
N TYR A 108 -14.01 -15.64 9.81
CA TYR A 108 -14.00 -17.02 9.38
C TYR A 108 -12.63 -17.68 9.58
N GLY A 109 -12.68 -18.98 9.87
CA GLY A 109 -11.59 -19.87 9.52
C GLY A 109 -10.61 -20.20 10.62
N TYR A 110 -11.07 -20.58 11.84
CA TYR A 110 -10.10 -21.02 12.84
C TYR A 110 -10.37 -22.38 13.52
N ARG A 111 -11.48 -23.09 13.20
CA ARG A 111 -11.68 -24.47 13.65
C ARG A 111 -12.47 -25.27 12.61
N ALA A 112 -11.99 -26.45 12.28
CA ALA A 112 -12.61 -27.34 11.29
C ALA A 112 -14.03 -27.78 11.64
N ASP A 113 -14.35 -27.86 12.91
CA ASP A 113 -15.63 -28.23 13.47
C ASP A 113 -16.68 -27.11 13.51
N GLU A 114 -16.25 -25.84 13.36
CA GLU A 114 -17.12 -24.66 13.28
C GLU A 114 -17.35 -24.15 11.85
N ILE A 115 -16.65 -24.70 10.87
CA ILE A 115 -16.47 -24.16 9.50
C ILE A 115 -17.72 -24.30 8.64
N GLU A 116 -18.46 -25.41 8.72
CA GLU A 116 -19.55 -25.70 7.79
C GLU A 116 -20.68 -24.70 7.76
N TRP A 117 -20.93 -24.02 8.88
CA TRP A 117 -22.06 -23.09 9.01
C TRP A 117 -21.69 -21.61 8.95
N ARG A 118 -20.46 -21.27 9.32
CA ARG A 118 -19.98 -19.88 9.37
C ARG A 118 -19.42 -19.39 8.07
N ASP A 119 -18.85 -20.29 7.27
CA ASP A 119 -18.22 -19.99 6.00
C ASP A 119 -19.16 -20.08 4.81
N CYS A 120 -20.44 -20.30 5.07
CA CYS A 120 -21.41 -20.53 4.03
C CYS A 120 -22.26 -19.28 3.76
N VAL A 121 -22.65 -19.09 2.52
CA VAL A 121 -23.66 -18.14 2.09
C VAL A 121 -24.87 -18.89 1.55
N GLY A 122 -26.07 -18.39 1.82
CA GLY A 122 -27.31 -19.02 1.36
C GLY A 122 -28.48 -18.08 1.52
N TYR A 123 -29.64 -18.54 1.08
CA TYR A 123 -30.89 -17.81 1.19
C TYR A 123 -31.93 -18.66 1.93
N SER A 124 -32.73 -18.01 2.75
CA SER A 124 -33.90 -18.63 3.30
C SER A 124 -34.91 -18.91 2.20
N LYS A 125 -35.92 -19.79 2.49
CA LYS A 125 -37.03 -20.04 1.55
C LYS A 125 -37.83 -18.77 1.23
N SER A 126 -37.76 -17.75 2.07
CA SER A 126 -38.38 -16.44 1.86
C SER A 126 -37.51 -15.50 0.96
N GLY A 127 -36.35 -15.94 0.50
CA GLY A 127 -35.42 -15.12 -0.28
C GLY A 127 -34.55 -14.19 0.57
N GLU A 128 -34.68 -14.22 1.89
CA GLU A 128 -33.83 -13.45 2.79
C GLU A 128 -32.50 -14.15 3.02
N PHE A 129 -31.43 -13.35 3.16
CA PHE A 129 -30.12 -13.88 3.50
C PHE A 129 -30.17 -14.54 4.88
N ALA A 130 -30.05 -15.86 4.91
CA ALA A 130 -29.89 -16.61 6.13
C ALA A 130 -28.46 -16.52 6.64
N GLY A 131 -28.12 -15.41 7.27
CA GLY A 131 -26.99 -15.36 8.17
C GLY A 131 -27.24 -16.26 9.36
N ILE A 132 -26.22 -16.88 9.93
CA ILE A 132 -26.35 -17.66 11.14
C ILE A 132 -26.79 -16.72 12.27
N LYS A 133 -28.05 -16.77 12.62
CA LYS A 133 -28.50 -16.15 13.88
C LYS A 133 -27.99 -17.04 15.01
N VAL A 134 -27.13 -16.53 15.86
CA VAL A 134 -26.78 -17.18 17.11
C VAL A 134 -27.99 -17.04 18.03
N ASN A 135 -28.95 -17.95 17.90
CA ASN A 135 -30.00 -18.09 18.87
C ASN A 135 -29.43 -18.68 20.16
N ALA A 136 -30.04 -18.39 21.29
CA ALA A 136 -29.70 -19.08 22.52
C ALA A 136 -29.77 -20.60 22.29
N PRO A 137 -28.82 -21.36 22.90
CA PRO A 137 -28.89 -22.82 22.82
C PRO A 137 -30.29 -23.33 23.21
N VAL A 138 -30.84 -24.19 22.39
CA VAL A 138 -32.13 -24.81 22.63
C VAL A 138 -31.96 -26.32 22.76
N GLU A 139 -32.83 -26.96 23.53
CA GLU A 139 -32.94 -28.41 23.51
C GLU A 139 -33.56 -28.83 22.18
N ALA A 140 -32.87 -29.71 21.44
CA ALA A 140 -33.42 -30.27 20.22
C ALA A 140 -34.45 -31.33 20.57
N PRO A 141 -35.71 -31.23 20.08
CA PRO A 141 -36.64 -32.32 20.17
C PRO A 141 -36.09 -33.52 19.38
N ILE A 142 -36.06 -34.70 20.02
CA ILE A 142 -35.51 -35.94 19.44
C ILE A 142 -36.05 -36.23 18.04
N SER A 143 -37.29 -35.84 17.77
CA SER A 143 -37.98 -36.05 16.49
C SER A 143 -37.58 -35.13 15.33
N ASN A 144 -36.69 -34.16 15.51
CA ASN A 144 -36.38 -33.14 14.51
C ASN A 144 -34.88 -32.78 14.47
N LEU A 145 -33.98 -33.74 14.73
CA LEU A 145 -32.54 -33.54 14.77
C LEU A 145 -31.97 -32.93 13.47
N ASP A 146 -32.56 -33.23 12.31
CA ASP A 146 -32.16 -32.66 11.02
C ASP A 146 -32.30 -31.14 10.94
N LYS A 147 -33.09 -30.54 11.82
CA LYS A 147 -33.28 -29.08 11.90
C LYS A 147 -32.31 -28.40 12.85
N TYR A 148 -31.48 -29.16 13.55
CA TYR A 148 -30.60 -28.65 14.59
C TYR A 148 -29.14 -29.04 14.30
N VAL A 149 -28.23 -28.23 14.80
CA VAL A 149 -26.79 -28.50 14.83
C VAL A 149 -26.35 -28.48 16.28
N GLU A 150 -25.64 -29.51 16.70
CA GLU A 150 -25.00 -29.56 18.01
C GLU A 150 -23.86 -28.55 18.06
N ILE A 151 -23.82 -27.75 19.13
CA ILE A 151 -22.82 -26.68 19.31
C ILE A 151 -21.95 -26.85 20.56
N GLY A 152 -22.16 -27.90 21.33
CA GLY A 152 -21.40 -28.19 22.51
C GLY A 152 -22.26 -28.67 23.69
N ILE A 153 -21.71 -28.59 24.89
CA ILE A 153 -22.34 -29.00 26.13
C ILE A 153 -22.68 -27.76 26.99
N ILE A 154 -23.88 -27.70 27.51
CA ILE A 154 -24.28 -26.68 28.49
C ILE A 154 -24.33 -27.35 29.85
N THR A 155 -23.76 -26.70 30.86
CA THR A 155 -23.91 -27.11 32.28
C THR A 155 -24.88 -26.14 32.94
N ASP A 156 -25.89 -26.64 33.57
CA ASP A 156 -26.87 -25.84 34.35
C ASP A 156 -26.29 -25.46 35.72
N LYS A 157 -27.08 -24.70 36.50
CA LYS A 157 -26.65 -24.23 37.83
C LYS A 157 -26.48 -25.35 38.85
N ASP A 158 -27.08 -26.50 38.57
CA ASP A 158 -27.08 -27.69 39.44
C ASP A 158 -25.98 -28.68 39.00
N GLY A 159 -25.17 -28.33 38.02
CA GLY A 159 -24.05 -29.13 37.53
C GLY A 159 -24.45 -30.21 36.50
N ASN A 160 -25.70 -30.29 36.07
CA ASN A 160 -26.12 -31.23 35.05
C ASN A 160 -25.69 -30.77 33.66
N THR A 161 -25.14 -31.69 32.90
CA THR A 161 -24.68 -31.44 31.53
C THR A 161 -25.66 -31.94 30.49
N ARG A 162 -25.86 -31.16 29.43
CA ARG A 162 -26.69 -31.53 28.28
C ARG A 162 -26.13 -30.97 26.99
N ASN A 163 -26.38 -31.63 25.88
CA ASN A 163 -25.96 -31.15 24.56
C ASN A 163 -26.74 -29.88 24.20
N ALA A 164 -26.05 -28.90 23.72
CA ALA A 164 -26.60 -27.65 23.24
C ALA A 164 -26.77 -27.69 21.72
N TYR A 165 -27.87 -27.17 21.23
CA TYR A 165 -28.19 -27.18 19.80
C TYR A 165 -28.54 -25.77 19.33
N LYS A 166 -28.24 -25.50 18.05
CA LYS A 166 -28.76 -24.35 17.29
C LYS A 166 -29.71 -24.82 16.21
N ILE A 167 -30.76 -24.05 15.96
CA ILE A 167 -31.65 -24.31 14.82
C ILE A 167 -30.85 -24.08 13.54
N LYS A 168 -30.85 -25.08 12.65
CA LYS A 168 -30.31 -24.92 11.30
C LYS A 168 -31.07 -23.80 10.59
N PRO A 169 -30.39 -22.85 9.94
CA PRO A 169 -31.07 -21.86 9.12
C PRO A 169 -31.90 -22.56 8.05
N ASN A 170 -33.10 -22.05 7.78
CA ASN A 170 -33.93 -22.54 6.70
C ASN A 170 -33.41 -22.02 5.37
N ILE A 171 -32.37 -22.67 4.84
CA ILE A 171 -31.60 -22.23 3.67
C ILE A 171 -31.99 -23.07 2.47
N LYS A 172 -32.26 -22.40 1.33
CA LYS A 172 -32.55 -23.07 0.06
C LYS A 172 -31.32 -23.76 -0.49
N CYS A 173 -30.17 -23.12 -0.36
CA CYS A 173 -28.87 -23.60 -0.79
C CYS A 173 -27.75 -23.00 0.09
N LEU A 174 -26.70 -23.77 0.31
CA LEU A 174 -25.58 -23.40 1.14
C LEU A 174 -24.27 -23.63 0.40
N HIS A 175 -23.44 -22.58 0.26
CA HIS A 175 -22.15 -22.66 -0.38
C HIS A 175 -21.10 -21.91 0.43
N SER A 176 -19.90 -22.46 0.50
CA SER A 176 -18.76 -21.78 1.14
C SER A 176 -18.28 -20.60 0.30
N VAL A 177 -17.66 -19.62 0.95
CA VAL A 177 -17.04 -18.49 0.25
C VAL A 177 -15.95 -18.95 -0.73
N ASP A 178 -15.26 -20.03 -0.39
CA ASP A 178 -14.23 -20.62 -1.26
C ASP A 178 -14.82 -21.28 -2.50
N GLU A 179 -15.95 -21.97 -2.38
CA GLU A 179 -16.66 -22.54 -3.53
C GLU A 179 -17.16 -21.45 -4.46
N ILE A 180 -17.82 -20.42 -3.93
CA ILE A 180 -18.28 -19.26 -4.69
C ILE A 180 -17.10 -18.60 -5.42
N ARG A 181 -16.02 -18.32 -4.70
CA ARG A 181 -14.84 -17.72 -5.28
C ARG A 181 -14.23 -18.58 -6.38
N THR A 182 -14.06 -19.86 -6.13
CA THR A 182 -13.46 -20.81 -7.07
C THR A 182 -14.27 -20.88 -8.37
N ARG A 183 -15.59 -20.96 -8.25
CA ARG A 183 -16.48 -21.04 -9.41
C ARG A 183 -16.46 -19.75 -10.22
N LEU A 184 -16.61 -18.58 -9.55
CA LEU A 184 -16.53 -17.29 -10.23
C LEU A 184 -15.15 -17.05 -10.87
N TYR A 185 -14.08 -17.58 -10.28
CA TYR A 185 -12.73 -17.47 -10.86
C TYR A 185 -12.52 -18.33 -12.10
N ASN A 186 -13.16 -19.50 -12.17
CA ASN A 186 -13.01 -20.43 -13.27
C ASN A 186 -13.98 -20.14 -14.41
N ASP A 187 -15.25 -19.94 -14.08
CA ASP A 187 -16.33 -19.85 -15.06
C ASP A 187 -16.71 -18.40 -15.41
N GLY A 188 -16.26 -17.42 -14.59
CA GLY A 188 -16.74 -16.03 -14.72
C GLY A 188 -18.21 -15.89 -14.32
N PHE A 189 -18.84 -14.84 -14.79
CA PHE A 189 -20.26 -14.54 -14.53
C PHE A 189 -20.83 -13.57 -15.55
N TYR A 190 -22.16 -13.55 -15.68
CA TYR A 190 -22.88 -12.55 -16.48
C TYR A 190 -23.39 -11.41 -15.61
N CYS A 191 -23.22 -10.18 -16.11
CA CYS A 191 -23.78 -8.97 -15.54
C CYS A 191 -24.21 -8.02 -16.66
N ASN A 192 -25.46 -7.57 -16.65
CA ASN A 192 -26.04 -6.73 -17.73
C ASN A 192 -25.80 -7.31 -19.14
N GLY A 193 -25.91 -8.61 -19.31
CA GLY A 193 -25.71 -9.31 -20.59
C GLY A 193 -24.24 -9.40 -21.06
N ILE A 194 -23.29 -9.01 -20.24
CA ILE A 194 -21.85 -9.09 -20.52
C ILE A 194 -21.25 -10.21 -19.69
N HIS A 195 -20.43 -11.03 -20.32
CA HIS A 195 -19.64 -12.05 -19.62
C HIS A 195 -18.35 -11.43 -19.09
N TYR A 196 -18.10 -11.60 -17.78
CA TYR A 196 -16.92 -11.13 -17.08
C TYR A 196 -16.09 -12.31 -16.61
N ILE A 197 -14.79 -12.25 -16.87
CA ILE A 197 -13.82 -13.25 -16.44
C ILE A 197 -12.84 -12.62 -15.46
N ARG A 198 -12.21 -13.46 -14.64
CA ARG A 198 -11.24 -13.01 -13.66
C ARG A 198 -10.08 -12.28 -14.34
N TRP A 199 -9.83 -11.06 -13.93
CA TRP A 199 -8.71 -10.29 -14.43
C TRP A 199 -7.52 -10.37 -13.48
N LYS A 200 -7.50 -9.58 -12.42
CA LYS A 200 -6.37 -9.53 -11.49
C LYS A 200 -6.75 -9.06 -10.08
N ARG A 201 -5.81 -9.23 -9.17
CA ARG A 201 -5.87 -8.65 -7.83
C ARG A 201 -4.46 -8.31 -7.36
N SER A 202 -4.27 -7.13 -6.76
CA SER A 202 -3.04 -6.81 -6.02
C SER A 202 -2.97 -7.62 -4.73
N ALA A 203 -1.78 -7.73 -4.13
CA ALA A 203 -1.60 -8.36 -2.83
C ALA A 203 -2.48 -7.70 -1.74
N GLY A 204 -2.62 -6.37 -1.78
CA GLY A 204 -3.52 -5.63 -0.88
C GLY A 204 -4.99 -6.00 -1.10
N SER A 205 -5.45 -6.05 -2.36
CA SER A 205 -6.82 -6.46 -2.70
C SER A 205 -7.10 -7.90 -2.28
N ALA A 206 -6.13 -8.80 -2.42
CA ALA A 206 -6.26 -10.18 -1.97
C ALA A 206 -6.50 -10.29 -0.46
N ARG A 207 -5.78 -9.50 0.36
CA ARG A 207 -5.92 -9.49 1.83
C ARG A 207 -7.31 -9.06 2.30
N VAL A 208 -8.00 -8.22 1.54
CA VAL A 208 -9.35 -7.72 1.86
C VAL A 208 -10.45 -8.41 1.05
N GLY A 209 -10.14 -9.53 0.40
CA GLY A 209 -11.10 -10.35 -0.34
C GLY A 209 -11.68 -9.66 -1.56
N LYS A 210 -10.90 -8.88 -2.30
CA LYS A 210 -11.32 -8.20 -3.54
C LYS A 210 -10.60 -8.77 -4.76
N CYS A 211 -11.32 -8.81 -5.89
CA CYS A 211 -10.75 -9.19 -7.19
C CYS A 211 -11.43 -8.41 -8.32
N LEU A 212 -10.66 -7.96 -9.28
CA LEU A 212 -11.19 -7.34 -10.50
C LEU A 212 -11.52 -8.41 -11.53
N PHE A 213 -12.69 -8.25 -12.13
CA PHE A 213 -13.17 -9.01 -13.29
C PHE A 213 -13.35 -8.04 -14.46
N ILE A 214 -13.05 -8.50 -15.65
CA ILE A 214 -13.09 -7.70 -16.86
C ILE A 214 -13.99 -8.35 -17.91
N ASP A 215 -14.62 -7.54 -18.75
CA ASP A 215 -15.33 -7.99 -19.94
C ASP A 215 -14.41 -8.89 -20.79
N GLU A 216 -14.85 -10.11 -21.06
CA GLU A 216 -14.08 -11.13 -21.79
C GLU A 216 -13.52 -10.62 -23.11
N LYS A 217 -14.28 -9.77 -23.84
CA LYS A 217 -13.84 -9.21 -25.14
C LYS A 217 -12.59 -8.32 -25.01
N MET A 218 -12.32 -7.79 -23.83
CA MET A 218 -11.15 -6.93 -23.58
C MET A 218 -9.99 -7.70 -22.96
N TYR A 219 -10.27 -8.84 -22.33
CA TYR A 219 -9.30 -9.58 -21.53
C TYR A 219 -8.00 -9.91 -22.27
N ASN A 220 -8.08 -10.54 -23.44
CA ASN A 220 -6.90 -10.99 -24.15
C ASN A 220 -5.93 -9.84 -24.51
N ARG A 221 -6.47 -8.66 -24.86
CA ARG A 221 -5.64 -7.47 -25.18
C ARG A 221 -4.97 -6.91 -23.92
N MET A 222 -5.70 -6.84 -22.81
CA MET A 222 -5.14 -6.39 -21.52
C MET A 222 -4.09 -7.37 -21.02
N HIS A 223 -4.42 -8.67 -21.03
CA HIS A 223 -3.50 -9.72 -20.57
C HIS A 223 -2.22 -9.80 -21.40
N TYR A 224 -2.32 -9.71 -22.73
CA TYR A 224 -1.17 -9.68 -23.61
C TYR A 224 -0.22 -8.50 -23.28
N TRP A 225 -0.79 -7.33 -23.07
CA TRP A 225 -0.02 -6.16 -22.70
C TRP A 225 0.63 -6.31 -21.32
N GLU A 226 -0.11 -6.80 -20.33
CA GLU A 226 0.38 -7.03 -18.97
C GLU A 226 1.54 -8.03 -18.92
N MET A 227 1.49 -9.05 -19.76
CA MET A 227 2.54 -10.07 -19.83
C MET A 227 3.85 -9.57 -20.46
N CYS A 228 3.85 -8.39 -21.08
CA CYS A 228 5.07 -7.77 -21.63
C CYS A 228 5.87 -8.72 -22.53
N GLY A 229 5.18 -9.44 -23.43
CA GLY A 229 5.79 -10.43 -24.31
C GLY A 229 6.15 -11.77 -23.66
N LEU A 230 6.00 -11.93 -22.35
CA LEU A 230 6.26 -13.18 -21.65
C LEU A 230 5.28 -14.27 -22.10
N LYS A 231 5.81 -15.41 -22.54
CA LYS A 231 5.06 -16.60 -22.94
C LYS A 231 5.21 -17.66 -21.85
N VAL A 232 4.09 -18.06 -21.27
CA VAL A 232 4.02 -19.15 -20.29
C VAL A 232 3.24 -20.31 -20.92
N SER A 233 3.89 -21.44 -21.07
CA SER A 233 3.32 -22.63 -21.70
C SER A 233 2.84 -23.65 -20.67
N LYS A 234 1.93 -24.54 -21.09
CA LYS A 234 1.49 -25.64 -20.24
C LYS A 234 2.68 -26.55 -19.92
N GLY A 235 2.97 -26.76 -18.65
CA GLY A 235 4.11 -27.55 -18.18
C GLY A 235 5.28 -26.73 -17.64
N ASP A 236 5.32 -25.43 -17.89
CA ASP A 236 6.36 -24.56 -17.33
C ASP A 236 6.21 -24.47 -15.80
N LYS A 237 7.35 -24.58 -15.11
CA LYS A 237 7.40 -24.37 -13.65
C LYS A 237 7.55 -22.88 -13.35
N VAL A 238 6.44 -22.22 -13.10
CA VAL A 238 6.38 -20.78 -12.84
C VAL A 238 5.78 -20.52 -11.47
N ASP A 239 6.40 -19.63 -10.70
CA ASP A 239 5.79 -19.10 -9.48
C ASP A 239 4.61 -18.16 -9.87
N LEU A 240 3.41 -18.73 -9.88
CA LEU A 240 2.19 -18.01 -10.23
C LEU A 240 1.83 -16.91 -9.24
N ALA A 241 2.26 -17.01 -7.98
CA ALA A 241 1.99 -15.97 -6.98
C ALA A 241 2.86 -14.74 -7.26
N ALA A 242 4.14 -14.95 -7.54
CA ALA A 242 5.06 -13.89 -7.96
C ALA A 242 4.62 -13.27 -9.29
N LEU A 243 4.31 -14.07 -10.31
CA LEU A 243 3.85 -13.59 -11.61
C LEU A 243 2.63 -12.67 -11.47
N LYS A 244 1.58 -13.13 -10.75
CA LYS A 244 0.37 -12.34 -10.50
C LYS A 244 0.64 -11.05 -9.71
N SER A 245 1.60 -11.07 -8.81
CA SER A 245 2.02 -9.87 -8.08
C SER A 245 2.69 -8.86 -9.01
N TYR A 246 3.54 -9.32 -9.94
CA TYR A 246 4.31 -8.43 -10.81
C TYR A 246 3.50 -7.87 -11.97
N ILE A 247 2.59 -8.62 -12.58
CA ILE A 247 1.64 -8.08 -13.56
C ILE A 247 0.69 -7.05 -12.93
N SER A 248 0.53 -7.06 -11.61
CA SER A 248 -0.30 -6.07 -10.90
C SER A 248 0.46 -4.79 -10.53
N LEU A 249 1.75 -4.64 -10.84
CA LEU A 249 2.52 -3.43 -10.56
C LEU A 249 1.95 -2.20 -11.28
N VAL A 250 1.43 -2.39 -12.49
CA VAL A 250 0.81 -1.35 -13.32
C VAL A 250 -0.56 -0.89 -12.82
N SER A 251 -1.15 -1.60 -11.83
CA SER A 251 -2.39 -1.19 -11.14
C SER A 251 -2.15 -0.17 -10.02
N SER A 252 -0.89 0.15 -9.72
CA SER A 252 -0.58 1.15 -8.70
C SER A 252 -1.11 2.52 -9.12
N SER A 253 -1.76 3.22 -8.18
CA SER A 253 -2.17 4.61 -8.38
C SER A 253 -0.95 5.48 -8.67
N ILE A 254 -1.03 6.34 -9.69
CA ILE A 254 0.06 7.23 -10.11
C ILE A 254 -0.36 8.69 -10.01
N VAL A 255 0.60 9.54 -9.72
CA VAL A 255 0.43 11.00 -9.67
C VAL A 255 0.84 11.69 -10.96
N GLY A 256 1.52 10.96 -11.85
CA GLY A 256 1.92 11.42 -13.18
C GLY A 256 2.72 10.39 -13.94
N LEU A 257 3.25 10.79 -15.07
CA LEU A 257 4.04 9.98 -15.98
C LEU A 257 5.39 10.65 -16.24
N VAL A 258 6.39 9.84 -16.51
CA VAL A 258 7.68 10.24 -17.10
C VAL A 258 8.00 9.34 -18.28
N THR A 259 8.72 9.87 -19.26
CA THR A 259 9.11 9.11 -20.45
C THR A 259 10.56 8.66 -20.29
N ILE A 260 10.77 7.35 -20.25
CA ILE A 260 12.08 6.71 -20.15
C ILE A 260 12.16 5.67 -21.27
N LYS A 261 12.99 5.94 -22.27
CA LYS A 261 13.15 5.04 -23.40
C LYS A 261 14.14 3.92 -23.09
N PRO A 262 14.12 2.80 -23.83
CA PRO A 262 15.09 1.71 -23.65
C PRO A 262 16.55 2.18 -23.65
N GLU A 263 16.92 3.06 -24.57
CA GLU A 263 18.28 3.62 -24.67
C GLU A 263 18.67 4.50 -23.46
N ASN A 264 17.73 4.96 -22.65
CA ASN A 264 18.04 5.73 -21.46
C ASN A 264 18.49 4.86 -20.27
N ILE A 265 18.39 3.54 -20.36
CA ILE A 265 18.55 2.63 -19.23
C ILE A 265 19.88 1.90 -19.29
N LEU A 266 20.64 1.98 -18.19
CA LEU A 266 21.79 1.12 -17.90
C LEU A 266 21.39 0.16 -16.76
N VAL A 267 21.49 -1.13 -17.01
CA VAL A 267 21.22 -2.18 -16.00
C VAL A 267 22.55 -2.74 -15.53
N ILE A 268 22.84 -2.53 -14.26
CA ILE A 268 24.06 -3.03 -13.61
C ILE A 268 23.79 -4.28 -12.79
N GLU A 269 24.85 -5.06 -12.49
CA GLU A 269 24.73 -6.18 -11.55
C GLU A 269 24.59 -5.64 -10.12
N PRO A 270 23.67 -6.23 -9.32
CA PRO A 270 23.57 -5.92 -7.89
C PRO A 270 24.82 -6.40 -7.15
N TYR A 271 25.07 -5.82 -5.99
CA TYR A 271 26.16 -6.25 -5.11
C TYR A 271 25.63 -6.78 -3.78
N THR A 272 26.18 -7.89 -3.33
CA THR A 272 25.87 -8.46 -2.02
C THR A 272 27.06 -8.27 -1.09
N SER A 273 26.88 -7.44 -0.06
CA SER A 273 27.85 -7.26 1.00
C SER A 273 27.73 -8.39 2.02
N LYS A 274 28.81 -9.15 2.21
CA LYS A 274 28.91 -10.23 3.18
C LYS A 274 29.86 -9.85 4.32
N PHE A 275 29.41 -9.97 5.54
CA PHE A 275 30.20 -9.62 6.72
C PHE A 275 29.67 -10.37 7.94
N THR A 276 30.45 -10.37 9.02
CA THR A 276 30.07 -11.01 10.30
C THR A 276 29.77 -9.93 11.33
N ASP A 277 28.63 -10.05 12.02
CA ASP A 277 28.22 -9.12 13.07
C ASP A 277 27.57 -9.89 14.25
N ASP A 278 27.54 -9.25 15.41
CA ASP A 278 26.88 -9.78 16.58
C ASP A 278 25.36 -9.55 16.48
N VAL A 279 24.60 -10.62 16.57
CA VAL A 279 23.15 -10.62 16.48
C VAL A 279 22.50 -11.32 17.65
N VAL A 280 21.26 -10.97 17.95
CA VAL A 280 20.43 -11.73 18.87
C VAL A 280 19.58 -12.69 18.05
N ASN A 281 19.94 -13.96 18.08
CA ASN A 281 19.19 -15.01 17.40
C ASN A 281 18.13 -15.60 18.34
N VAL A 282 16.94 -15.85 17.81
CA VAL A 282 15.80 -16.38 18.56
C VAL A 282 15.47 -17.78 18.06
N PHE A 283 15.53 -18.75 18.95
CA PHE A 283 15.23 -20.15 18.67
C PHE A 283 13.95 -20.57 19.38
N ASP A 284 13.25 -21.52 18.80
CA ASP A 284 12.20 -22.27 19.48
C ASP A 284 12.78 -23.63 19.89
N GLU A 285 13.15 -23.76 21.14
CA GLU A 285 13.62 -25.02 21.74
C GLU A 285 12.56 -25.53 22.72
N ASP A 286 12.05 -26.73 22.48
CA ASP A 286 11.02 -27.38 23.32
C ASP A 286 9.74 -26.55 23.52
N GLY A 287 9.30 -25.78 22.51
CA GLY A 287 8.14 -24.90 22.60
C GLY A 287 8.38 -23.63 23.44
N LYS A 288 9.65 -23.28 23.69
CA LYS A 288 10.03 -22.04 24.39
C LYS A 288 10.97 -21.21 23.51
N LEU A 289 10.58 -19.96 23.30
CA LEU A 289 11.44 -18.99 22.63
C LEU A 289 12.63 -18.65 23.54
N GLN A 290 13.83 -18.88 23.04
CA GLN A 290 15.09 -18.52 23.69
C GLN A 290 15.86 -17.56 22.81
N ALA A 291 16.49 -16.56 23.40
CA ALA A 291 17.33 -15.59 22.69
C ALA A 291 18.79 -15.80 23.09
N ARG A 292 19.68 -15.87 22.11
CA ARG A 292 21.15 -15.97 22.32
C ARG A 292 21.84 -14.91 21.49
N GLU A 293 22.88 -14.32 22.05
CA GLU A 293 23.84 -13.52 21.31
C GLU A 293 24.77 -14.46 20.54
N GLU A 294 24.84 -14.26 19.25
CA GLU A 294 25.66 -15.06 18.33
C GLU A 294 26.33 -14.19 17.30
N ARG A 295 27.52 -14.60 16.88
CA ARG A 295 28.23 -13.99 15.77
C ARG A 295 27.85 -14.71 14.48
N MET A 296 27.12 -14.03 13.60
CA MET A 296 26.58 -14.62 12.37
C MET A 296 27.05 -13.88 11.13
N GLU A 297 27.19 -14.63 10.04
CA GLU A 297 27.38 -14.05 8.72
C GLU A 297 26.06 -13.40 8.26
N ILE A 298 26.17 -12.16 7.78
CA ILE A 298 25.06 -11.35 7.28
C ILE A 298 25.33 -11.05 5.81
N GLU A 299 24.28 -11.20 5.00
CA GLU A 299 24.28 -10.83 3.61
C GLU A 299 23.30 -9.68 3.37
N ASN A 300 23.81 -8.54 2.90
CA ASN A 300 23.02 -7.41 2.45
C ASN A 300 23.06 -7.33 0.93
N ASN A 301 21.93 -7.55 0.25
CA ASN A 301 21.78 -7.19 -1.14
C ASN A 301 21.50 -5.70 -1.24
N ILE A 302 22.50 -4.91 -1.61
CA ILE A 302 22.37 -3.47 -1.76
C ILE A 302 21.79 -3.13 -3.14
N TRP A 303 21.04 -2.01 -3.23
CA TRP A 303 20.35 -1.50 -4.42
C TRP A 303 19.14 -2.31 -4.91
N ASP A 304 18.60 -3.26 -4.14
CA ASP A 304 17.36 -3.94 -4.54
C ASP A 304 16.19 -2.94 -4.63
N GLY A 305 15.69 -2.75 -5.84
CA GLY A 305 14.62 -1.80 -6.13
C GLY A 305 15.06 -0.33 -6.07
N GLN A 306 16.35 -0.03 -6.15
CA GLN A 306 16.93 1.32 -6.26
C GLN A 306 17.35 1.62 -7.69
N SER A 307 17.21 2.87 -8.09
CA SER A 307 17.76 3.43 -9.33
C SER A 307 18.31 4.83 -9.08
N LEU A 308 19.22 5.26 -9.94
CA LEU A 308 19.68 6.63 -10.03
C LEU A 308 19.16 7.22 -11.34
N ILE A 309 18.54 8.38 -11.29
CA ILE A 309 17.89 9.01 -12.45
C ILE A 309 18.39 10.44 -12.64
N ASP A 310 18.76 10.75 -13.87
CA ASP A 310 19.13 12.11 -14.26
C ASP A 310 17.90 13.04 -14.21
N PRO A 311 18.03 14.27 -13.67
CA PRO A 311 16.91 15.19 -13.54
C PRO A 311 16.23 15.51 -14.88
N SER A 312 16.91 15.37 -16.01
CA SER A 312 16.32 15.58 -17.34
C SER A 312 15.23 14.57 -17.69
N LEU A 313 15.22 13.36 -17.10
CA LEU A 313 14.16 12.36 -17.25
C LEU A 313 13.03 12.53 -16.25
N MET A 314 13.19 13.31 -15.20
CA MET A 314 12.20 13.44 -14.15
C MET A 314 11.02 14.37 -14.52
N GLY A 315 11.11 15.09 -15.63
CA GLY A 315 10.06 15.99 -16.09
C GLY A 315 9.65 17.01 -15.03
N GLY A 316 8.37 17.10 -14.71
CA GLY A 316 7.84 18.00 -13.67
C GLY A 316 8.29 17.67 -12.23
N TYR A 317 9.11 16.65 -12.02
CA TYR A 317 9.62 16.21 -10.72
C TYR A 317 11.13 16.44 -10.54
N SER A 318 11.77 17.22 -11.43
CA SER A 318 13.23 17.45 -11.42
C SER A 318 13.73 18.15 -10.15
N ASP A 319 12.84 18.83 -9.41
CA ASP A 319 13.11 19.45 -8.11
C ASP A 319 13.01 18.48 -6.92
N LYS A 320 12.59 17.22 -7.17
CA LYS A 320 12.45 16.19 -6.13
C LYS A 320 13.71 15.33 -6.03
N GLY A 321 14.04 14.90 -4.80
CA GLY A 321 15.17 14.00 -4.56
C GLY A 321 14.89 12.56 -4.95
N MET A 322 13.59 12.17 -5.08
CA MET A 322 13.21 10.84 -5.53
C MET A 322 11.83 10.78 -6.17
N ILE A 323 11.66 9.82 -7.07
CA ILE A 323 10.37 9.38 -7.60
C ILE A 323 10.24 7.87 -7.54
N LEU A 324 9.06 7.39 -7.18
CA LEU A 324 8.77 5.95 -7.14
C LEU A 324 8.17 5.50 -8.47
N LEU A 325 8.95 4.79 -9.25
CA LEU A 325 8.61 4.38 -10.61
C LEU A 325 7.91 3.02 -10.66
N ARG A 326 6.94 2.90 -11.56
CA ARG A 326 6.30 1.64 -11.97
C ARG A 326 6.16 1.57 -13.47
N SER A 327 6.45 0.40 -14.01
CA SER A 327 6.10 -0.02 -15.37
C SER A 327 5.81 -1.51 -15.38
N ARG A 328 5.60 -2.12 -16.54
CA ARG A 328 5.38 -3.56 -16.64
C ARG A 328 6.63 -4.31 -16.17
N PHE A 329 6.45 -5.14 -15.13
CA PHE A 329 7.54 -5.87 -14.45
C PHE A 329 8.67 -4.99 -13.91
N PHE A 330 8.48 -3.68 -13.78
CA PHE A 330 9.47 -2.76 -13.23
C PHE A 330 8.95 -2.07 -11.97
N LYS A 331 9.79 -2.10 -10.93
CA LYS A 331 9.51 -1.45 -9.64
C LYS A 331 10.80 -0.90 -9.08
N SER A 332 10.92 0.43 -9.02
CA SER A 332 12.10 1.06 -8.45
C SER A 332 11.78 2.39 -7.77
N CYS A 333 12.58 2.74 -6.78
CA CYS A 333 12.72 4.09 -6.26
C CYS A 333 13.92 4.75 -6.96
N ALA A 334 13.65 5.73 -7.79
CA ALA A 334 14.67 6.42 -8.56
C ALA A 334 15.06 7.71 -7.85
N PHE A 335 16.34 7.82 -7.45
CA PHE A 335 16.92 8.96 -6.77
C PHE A 335 17.54 9.92 -7.77
N ASN A 336 17.31 11.20 -7.57
CA ASN A 336 17.81 12.27 -8.41
C ASN A 336 19.33 12.34 -8.34
N CYS A 337 19.97 12.20 -9.48
CA CYS A 337 21.42 12.06 -9.60
C CYS A 337 21.92 12.68 -10.90
N ASN A 338 23.01 13.43 -10.83
CA ASN A 338 23.69 14.02 -11.99
C ASN A 338 24.51 12.97 -12.74
N VAL A 339 23.83 12.04 -13.42
CA VAL A 339 24.43 10.87 -14.08
C VAL A 339 25.43 11.31 -15.15
N GLN A 340 25.08 12.29 -15.97
CA GLN A 340 25.96 12.78 -17.04
C GLN A 340 27.22 13.49 -16.49
N GLN A 341 27.09 14.25 -15.41
CA GLN A 341 28.23 14.87 -14.74
C GLN A 341 29.17 13.81 -14.15
N TRP A 342 28.62 12.69 -13.62
CA TRP A 342 29.44 11.58 -13.16
C TRP A 342 30.26 10.96 -14.28
N PHE A 343 29.65 10.73 -15.46
CA PHE A 343 30.36 10.18 -16.61
C PHE A 343 31.46 11.15 -17.11
N GLU A 344 31.14 12.43 -17.25
CA GLU A 344 32.06 13.46 -17.67
C GLU A 344 33.30 13.56 -16.75
N ASP A 345 33.06 13.67 -15.42
CA ASP A 345 34.12 13.78 -14.41
C ASP A 345 35.03 12.54 -14.36
N ASN A 346 34.52 11.38 -14.78
CA ASN A 346 35.28 10.14 -14.82
C ASN A 346 35.88 9.80 -16.19
N GLY A 347 35.72 10.69 -17.18
CA GLY A 347 36.25 10.52 -18.54
C GLY A 347 35.56 9.42 -19.35
N ILE A 348 34.29 9.15 -19.03
CA ILE A 348 33.45 8.18 -19.75
C ILE A 348 32.81 8.90 -20.95
N THR A 349 33.25 8.55 -22.14
CA THR A 349 32.82 9.18 -23.40
C THR A 349 32.15 8.24 -24.37
N ASP A 350 32.18 6.93 -24.08
CA ASP A 350 31.63 5.90 -24.94
C ASP A 350 30.89 4.83 -24.08
N VAL A 351 29.80 4.31 -24.63
CA VAL A 351 28.97 3.31 -23.93
C VAL A 351 29.70 1.99 -23.65
N SER A 352 30.75 1.67 -24.41
CA SER A 352 31.59 0.48 -24.17
C SER A 352 32.40 0.55 -22.88
N GLN A 353 32.53 1.72 -22.29
CA GLN A 353 33.22 1.94 -21.01
C GLN A 353 32.31 1.70 -19.81
N LEU A 354 30.99 1.45 -20.04
CA LEU A 354 30.04 1.19 -19.00
C LEU A 354 30.09 -0.27 -18.56
N ASN A 355 29.87 -0.49 -17.27
CA ASN A 355 29.79 -1.83 -16.66
C ASN A 355 28.34 -2.24 -16.45
N GLY A 356 27.70 -2.75 -17.51
CA GLY A 356 26.31 -3.16 -17.45
C GLY A 356 25.71 -3.40 -18.83
N PHE A 357 24.41 -3.62 -18.87
CA PHE A 357 23.67 -3.79 -20.11
C PHE A 357 22.89 -2.51 -20.46
N THR A 358 23.06 -2.02 -21.67
CA THR A 358 22.30 -0.88 -22.22
C THR A 358 22.02 -1.08 -23.71
N LEU A 359 20.99 -0.46 -24.23
CA LEU A 359 20.70 -0.34 -25.66
C LEU A 359 21.09 1.04 -26.21
N ALA A 360 21.72 1.89 -25.40
CA ALA A 360 22.22 3.18 -25.83
C ALA A 360 23.32 3.00 -26.88
N SER A 361 23.36 3.89 -27.87
CA SER A 361 24.47 4.05 -28.81
C SER A 361 25.30 5.29 -28.49
N ASP A 362 24.78 6.20 -27.69
CA ASP A 362 25.41 7.41 -27.23
C ASP A 362 25.40 7.46 -25.70
N ILE A 363 26.54 7.81 -25.10
CA ILE A 363 26.66 7.93 -23.63
C ILE A 363 25.70 8.96 -23.05
N HIS A 364 25.36 10.00 -23.82
CA HIS A 364 24.42 11.05 -23.41
C HIS A 364 22.98 10.59 -23.31
N ASP A 365 22.64 9.45 -23.91
CA ASP A 365 21.31 8.84 -23.78
C ASP A 365 21.14 8.12 -22.45
N VAL A 366 22.24 7.63 -21.82
CA VAL A 366 22.19 6.88 -20.56
C VAL A 366 21.90 7.82 -19.39
N LYS A 367 20.71 7.76 -18.84
CA LYS A 367 20.17 8.69 -17.83
C LYS A 367 19.47 8.01 -16.66
N LEU A 368 19.28 6.69 -16.72
CA LEU A 368 18.74 5.87 -15.64
C LEU A 368 19.66 4.68 -15.40
N ILE A 369 20.29 4.63 -14.23
CA ILE A 369 21.07 3.47 -13.77
C ILE A 369 20.17 2.66 -12.83
N THR A 370 20.00 1.37 -13.09
CA THR A 370 19.17 0.47 -12.29
C THR A 370 19.83 -0.90 -12.14
N THR A 371 19.27 -1.76 -11.27
CA THR A 371 19.76 -3.13 -11.11
C THR A 371 18.76 -4.13 -11.71
N LYS A 372 19.22 -5.35 -11.99
CA LYS A 372 18.36 -6.47 -12.40
C LYS A 372 17.23 -6.72 -11.40
N ASP A 373 17.45 -6.47 -10.11
CA ASP A 373 16.45 -6.68 -9.06
C ASP A 373 15.25 -5.73 -9.18
N SER A 374 15.41 -4.57 -9.80
CA SER A 374 14.30 -3.67 -10.13
C SER A 374 13.43 -4.18 -11.27
N ILE A 375 13.98 -5.04 -12.14
CA ILE A 375 13.32 -5.61 -13.33
C ILE A 375 12.82 -7.01 -12.98
N LYS A 376 11.60 -7.10 -12.49
CA LYS A 376 11.02 -8.38 -12.01
C LYS A 376 10.74 -9.38 -13.14
N TYR A 377 10.88 -8.97 -14.40
CA TYR A 377 10.78 -9.80 -15.60
C TYR A 377 11.83 -10.91 -15.65
N VAL A 378 13.06 -10.63 -15.19
CA VAL A 378 14.18 -11.58 -15.21
C VAL A 378 13.94 -12.85 -14.37
N LYS A 379 12.91 -12.88 -13.55
CA LYS A 379 12.46 -14.11 -12.87
C LYS A 379 11.72 -15.09 -13.78
N PHE A 380 11.30 -14.68 -14.96
CA PHE A 380 10.46 -15.46 -15.88
C PHE A 380 10.96 -15.46 -17.31
N GLY A 381 11.78 -14.50 -17.70
CA GLY A 381 12.32 -14.30 -19.03
C GLY A 381 13.68 -13.63 -18.99
N THR A 382 14.17 -13.16 -20.15
CA THR A 382 15.48 -12.52 -20.26
C THR A 382 15.36 -10.98 -20.21
N LEU A 383 16.48 -10.33 -19.95
CA LEU A 383 16.55 -8.87 -19.94
C LEU A 383 16.25 -8.28 -21.33
N GLU A 384 16.77 -8.89 -22.36
CA GLU A 384 16.58 -8.49 -23.77
C GLU A 384 15.11 -8.54 -24.14
N GLN A 385 14.40 -9.62 -23.78
CA GLN A 385 12.96 -9.75 -24.01
C GLN A 385 12.16 -8.65 -23.31
N TRP A 386 12.57 -8.24 -22.12
CA TRP A 386 11.93 -7.13 -21.43
C TRP A 386 12.13 -5.81 -22.18
N PHE A 387 13.35 -5.53 -22.64
CA PHE A 387 13.67 -4.32 -23.41
C PHE A 387 12.94 -4.26 -24.75
N GLU A 388 12.81 -5.38 -25.46
CA GLU A 388 12.05 -5.49 -26.73
C GLU A 388 10.58 -5.13 -26.56
N ASN A 389 10.01 -5.33 -25.36
CA ASN A 389 8.61 -5.08 -25.08
C ASN A 389 8.38 -3.85 -24.18
N LEU A 390 9.42 -3.10 -23.86
CA LEU A 390 9.33 -1.93 -22.99
C LEU A 390 8.59 -0.79 -23.70
N GLU A 391 7.56 -0.27 -23.05
CA GLU A 391 6.92 1.00 -23.43
C GLU A 391 7.61 2.14 -22.65
N PRO A 392 7.79 3.33 -23.27
CA PRO A 392 8.57 4.41 -22.66
C PRO A 392 7.83 5.14 -21.53
N GLU A 393 6.54 4.90 -21.31
CA GLU A 393 5.77 5.53 -20.26
C GLU A 393 5.95 4.80 -18.93
N PHE A 394 6.53 5.50 -17.97
CA PHE A 394 6.64 5.05 -16.58
C PHE A 394 5.70 5.86 -15.68
N GLY A 395 4.96 5.16 -14.82
CA GLY A 395 4.10 5.78 -13.83
C GLY A 395 4.89 6.23 -12.61
N VAL A 396 4.72 7.48 -12.21
CA VAL A 396 5.21 8.01 -10.94
C VAL A 396 4.14 7.77 -9.89
N VAL A 397 4.38 6.83 -8.98
CA VAL A 397 3.42 6.50 -7.91
C VAL A 397 3.49 7.52 -6.78
N LYS A 398 4.69 7.98 -6.48
CA LYS A 398 4.97 8.85 -5.34
C LYS A 398 6.29 9.59 -5.54
N TYR A 399 6.41 10.74 -4.92
CA TYR A 399 7.66 11.46 -4.70
C TYR A 399 7.76 11.85 -3.22
N GLU A 400 8.91 12.29 -2.75
CA GLU A 400 9.05 12.75 -1.38
C GLU A 400 8.18 13.98 -1.12
N LYS A 401 7.72 14.07 0.13
CA LYS A 401 6.94 15.22 0.62
C LYS A 401 7.54 15.71 1.93
N PRO A 402 7.62 17.01 2.15
CA PRO A 402 8.05 17.55 3.43
C PRO A 402 7.06 17.15 4.54
N PRO A 403 7.50 17.11 5.81
CA PRO A 403 6.60 16.88 6.93
C PRO A 403 5.51 17.96 6.99
N HIS A 404 4.34 17.56 7.45
CA HIS A 404 3.16 18.44 7.43
C HIS A 404 3.12 19.46 8.57
N TYR A 405 3.82 19.21 9.69
CA TYR A 405 3.59 19.97 10.90
C TYR A 405 4.61 21.10 11.08
N MET A 406 4.11 22.28 11.51
CA MET A 406 4.90 23.45 11.84
C MET A 406 5.87 23.87 10.71
N ASP A 407 5.33 24.10 9.52
CA ASP A 407 6.08 24.46 8.31
C ASP A 407 7.21 23.48 7.99
N GLY A 408 6.91 22.21 8.13
CA GLY A 408 7.85 21.13 7.86
C GLY A 408 8.90 20.90 8.94
N LYS A 409 8.78 21.51 10.13
CA LYS A 409 9.77 21.38 11.21
C LYS A 409 9.53 20.20 12.14
N LEU A 410 8.29 19.75 12.27
CA LEU A 410 7.91 18.69 13.19
C LEU A 410 7.33 17.51 12.45
N ALA A 411 7.62 16.33 12.95
CA ALA A 411 6.93 15.09 12.60
C ALA A 411 6.23 14.51 13.83
N GLN A 412 5.20 13.70 13.59
CA GLN A 412 4.54 12.93 14.64
C GLN A 412 5.19 11.56 14.73
N THR A 413 5.59 11.12 15.91
CA THR A 413 6.24 9.81 16.09
C THR A 413 5.30 8.66 15.73
N HIS A 414 5.89 7.56 15.25
CA HIS A 414 5.18 6.29 15.18
C HIS A 414 4.95 5.75 16.61
N TYR A 415 3.78 5.15 16.85
CA TYR A 415 3.38 4.68 18.19
C TYR A 415 4.39 3.67 18.82
N GLN A 416 5.09 2.87 18.00
CA GLN A 416 6.05 1.88 18.47
C GLN A 416 7.38 2.49 18.95
N LEU A 417 7.73 3.70 18.49
CA LEU A 417 8.99 4.33 18.86
C LEU A 417 9.12 4.48 20.39
N LEU A 418 8.09 5.00 21.04
CA LEU A 418 8.08 5.18 22.49
C LEU A 418 8.15 3.85 23.28
N ASN A 419 7.69 2.75 22.67
CA ASN A 419 7.80 1.43 23.28
C ASN A 419 9.21 0.84 23.17
N SER A 420 10.00 1.29 22.20
CA SER A 420 11.35 0.79 21.92
C SER A 420 12.45 1.60 22.62
N ILE A 421 12.16 2.84 23.02
CA ILE A 421 13.10 3.72 23.70
C ILE A 421 12.95 3.57 25.21
N GLN A 422 14.05 3.29 25.90
CA GLN A 422 14.06 3.31 27.36
C GLN A 422 14.28 4.74 27.86
N MET A 423 13.35 5.24 28.66
CA MET A 423 13.40 6.56 29.26
C MET A 423 12.96 6.50 30.73
N THR A 424 13.65 7.22 31.59
CA THR A 424 13.17 7.49 32.94
C THR A 424 11.91 8.38 32.91
N LYS A 425 11.16 8.41 33.99
CA LYS A 425 9.95 9.22 34.09
C LYS A 425 10.21 10.72 33.82
N ASP A 426 11.36 11.24 34.25
CA ASP A 426 11.68 12.66 34.09
C ASP A 426 12.19 12.97 32.68
N GLU A 427 12.89 12.06 32.02
CA GLU A 427 13.22 12.16 30.60
C GLU A 427 11.95 12.13 29.75
N MET A 428 11.03 11.22 30.04
CA MET A 428 9.73 11.14 29.36
C MET A 428 8.94 12.44 29.51
N LYS A 429 8.90 13.03 30.71
CA LYS A 429 8.24 14.33 30.90
C LYS A 429 8.88 15.45 30.07
N ARG A 430 10.22 15.49 30.02
CA ARG A 430 10.95 16.47 29.19
C ARG A 430 10.67 16.26 27.71
N PHE A 431 10.70 15.02 27.27
CA PHE A 431 10.43 14.65 25.88
C PHE A 431 9.00 14.99 25.44
N LEU A 432 8.00 14.76 26.30
CA LEU A 432 6.60 15.04 26.00
C LEU A 432 6.21 16.51 26.18
N LYS A 433 7.01 17.30 26.89
CA LYS A 433 6.67 18.70 27.24
C LYS A 433 6.25 19.54 26.06
N PRO A 434 6.95 19.59 24.91
CA PRO A 434 6.53 20.39 23.75
C PRO A 434 5.13 20.02 23.24
N THR A 435 4.81 18.71 23.24
CA THR A 435 3.48 18.23 22.81
C THR A 435 2.39 18.62 23.80
N PHE A 436 2.66 18.57 25.11
CA PHE A 436 1.73 19.01 26.15
C PHE A 436 1.52 20.53 26.13
N ASP A 437 2.58 21.30 25.95
CA ASP A 437 2.49 22.76 25.82
C ASP A 437 1.62 23.14 24.61
N PHE A 438 1.84 22.48 23.48
CA PHE A 438 1.01 22.66 22.28
C PHE A 438 -0.45 22.24 22.52
N MET A 439 -0.68 21.10 23.15
CA MET A 439 -2.03 20.65 23.53
C MET A 439 -2.74 21.69 24.42
N THR A 440 -2.01 22.30 25.33
CA THR A 440 -2.55 23.33 26.21
C THR A 440 -2.95 24.60 25.41
N LEU A 441 -2.12 24.99 24.44
CA LEU A 441 -2.45 26.10 23.53
C LEU A 441 -3.68 25.81 22.68
N LEU A 442 -3.79 24.60 22.11
CA LEU A 442 -4.98 24.17 21.36
C LEU A 442 -6.25 24.22 22.21
N LYS A 443 -6.16 23.89 23.49
CA LYS A 443 -7.29 23.88 24.42
C LYS A 443 -7.69 25.29 24.88
N THR A 444 -6.73 26.19 25.05
CA THR A 444 -6.95 27.50 25.69
C THR A 444 -7.07 28.65 24.71
N ASN A 445 -6.49 28.53 23.50
CA ASN A 445 -6.44 29.62 22.52
C ASN A 445 -7.21 29.25 21.23
N PRO A 446 -8.39 29.86 20.99
CA PRO A 446 -9.17 29.59 19.77
C PRO A 446 -8.45 29.93 18.46
N ALA A 447 -7.56 30.92 18.46
CA ALA A 447 -6.80 31.31 17.28
C ALA A 447 -5.78 30.21 16.91
N VAL A 448 -5.12 29.60 17.91
CA VAL A 448 -4.22 28.46 17.69
C VAL A 448 -4.99 27.23 17.16
N LEU A 449 -6.16 26.95 17.73
CA LEU A 449 -7.01 25.86 17.24
C LEU A 449 -7.47 26.11 15.80
N ARG A 450 -7.89 27.33 15.46
CA ARG A 450 -8.27 27.72 14.10
C ARG A 450 -7.11 27.54 13.12
N TRP A 451 -5.93 28.04 13.47
CA TRP A 451 -4.71 27.87 12.67
C TRP A 451 -4.41 26.39 12.42
N TRP A 452 -4.50 25.57 13.46
CA TRP A 452 -4.24 24.12 13.35
C TRP A 452 -5.26 23.40 12.48
N ILE A 453 -6.55 23.78 12.56
CA ILE A 453 -7.60 23.23 11.71
C ILE A 453 -7.32 23.58 10.25
N LYS A 454 -6.98 24.83 9.94
CA LYS A 454 -6.61 25.27 8.59
C LYS A 454 -5.49 24.41 8.03
N TYR A 455 -4.44 24.24 8.80
CA TYR A 455 -3.27 23.50 8.45
C TYR A 455 -3.58 22.04 8.04
N ARG A 456 -4.49 21.39 8.75
CA ARG A 456 -4.94 20.03 8.42
C ARG A 456 -5.88 19.95 7.22
N VAL A 457 -6.61 21.01 6.93
CA VAL A 457 -7.59 21.06 5.83
C VAL A 457 -6.92 21.38 4.50
N GLU A 458 -5.89 22.22 4.49
CA GLU A 458 -5.15 22.58 3.28
C GLU A 458 -4.36 21.39 2.68
N ASP A 459 -3.99 20.40 3.49
CA ASP A 459 -3.32 19.19 3.02
C ASP A 459 -4.26 18.23 2.25
N GLU A 460 -5.57 18.34 2.44
CA GLU A 460 -6.53 17.40 1.85
C GLU A 460 -7.23 17.93 0.59
N VAL A 461 -7.26 19.25 0.34
CA VAL A 461 -8.03 19.78 -0.81
C VAL A 461 -7.55 21.16 -1.27
N GLU A 462 -7.05 21.28 -2.47
CA GLU A 462 -6.87 22.56 -3.20
C GLU A 462 -8.20 23.25 -3.60
N SER A 463 -9.35 22.67 -3.33
CA SER A 463 -10.66 23.24 -3.65
C SER A 463 -11.52 23.45 -2.41
N VAL A 464 -11.98 24.67 -2.23
CA VAL A 464 -12.79 25.21 -1.13
C VAL A 464 -14.25 24.68 -1.13
N SER A 465 -14.46 23.39 -1.30
CA SER A 465 -15.79 22.85 -1.07
C SER A 465 -15.95 22.42 0.39
N VAL A 466 -16.97 22.91 1.06
CA VAL A 466 -17.32 22.51 2.43
C VAL A 466 -17.75 21.03 2.39
N ARG A 467 -16.84 20.12 2.73
CA ARG A 467 -17.09 18.67 2.70
C ARG A 467 -17.21 18.06 4.08
N THR A 468 -16.56 18.65 5.07
CA THR A 468 -16.50 18.10 6.42
C THR A 468 -17.02 19.06 7.49
N LYS A 469 -17.39 18.52 8.66
CA LYS A 469 -17.73 19.31 9.84
C LYS A 469 -16.60 20.29 10.21
N THR A 470 -15.36 19.88 9.98
CA THR A 470 -14.16 20.69 10.27
C THR A 470 -14.06 21.91 9.36
N ASP A 471 -14.38 21.78 8.07
CA ASP A 471 -14.39 22.90 7.11
C ASP A 471 -15.44 23.94 7.49
N VAL A 472 -16.64 23.47 7.91
CA VAL A 472 -17.71 24.37 8.39
C VAL A 472 -17.21 25.18 9.58
N ILE A 473 -16.61 24.53 10.56
CA ILE A 473 -16.11 25.19 11.77
C ILE A 473 -15.01 26.19 11.45
N TYR A 474 -14.06 25.81 10.60
CA TYR A 474 -13.00 26.71 10.15
C TYR A 474 -13.59 27.99 9.50
N LYS A 475 -14.54 27.82 8.58
CA LYS A 475 -15.24 28.96 7.94
C LYS A 475 -15.99 29.81 8.94
N MET A 476 -16.74 29.19 9.84
CA MET A 476 -17.49 29.91 10.89
C MET A 476 -16.56 30.70 11.81
N MET A 477 -15.44 30.15 12.25
CA MET A 477 -14.41 30.83 13.04
C MET A 477 -13.71 31.96 12.25
N SER A 478 -13.73 31.90 10.92
CA SER A 478 -13.12 32.91 10.06
C SER A 478 -14.04 34.12 9.84
N VAL A 479 -15.36 33.89 9.83
CA VAL A 479 -16.37 34.91 9.53
C VAL A 479 -16.91 35.56 10.80
N ASN A 480 -17.04 34.79 11.88
CA ASN A 480 -17.62 35.28 13.13
C ASN A 480 -16.61 35.15 14.28
N PRO A 481 -16.03 36.28 14.76
CA PRO A 481 -15.10 36.30 15.88
C PRO A 481 -15.67 35.73 17.19
N ASP A 482 -16.99 35.81 17.40
CA ASP A 482 -17.65 35.32 18.60
C ASP A 482 -18.11 33.85 18.51
N PHE A 483 -17.86 33.17 17.40
CA PHE A 483 -18.27 31.78 17.20
C PHE A 483 -17.70 30.82 18.27
N TYR A 484 -16.50 31.15 18.81
CA TYR A 484 -15.86 30.38 19.88
C TYR A 484 -16.65 30.34 21.20
N ARG A 485 -17.64 31.25 21.39
CA ARG A 485 -18.53 31.31 22.57
C ARG A 485 -19.76 30.38 22.42
N THR A 486 -19.93 29.75 21.27
CA THR A 486 -21.10 28.92 21.01
C THR A 486 -20.92 27.52 21.56
N LYS A 487 -22.03 26.87 21.96
CA LYS A 487 -22.04 25.46 22.36
C LYS A 487 -21.54 24.56 21.24
N PHE A 488 -21.81 24.90 19.98
CA PHE A 488 -21.36 24.12 18.82
C PHE A 488 -19.84 24.06 18.71
N TYR A 489 -19.16 25.20 18.96
CA TYR A 489 -17.70 25.24 19.03
C TYR A 489 -17.16 24.45 20.22
N ASP A 490 -17.78 24.59 21.42
CA ASP A 490 -17.36 23.84 22.61
C ASP A 490 -17.48 22.33 22.42
N ASP A 491 -18.56 21.85 21.82
CA ASP A 491 -18.75 20.45 21.50
C ASP A 491 -17.68 19.95 20.52
N PHE A 492 -17.40 20.74 19.47
CA PHE A 492 -16.32 20.42 18.53
C PHE A 492 -14.95 20.38 19.23
N LYS A 493 -14.60 21.42 19.99
CA LYS A 493 -13.35 21.49 20.72
C LYS A 493 -13.16 20.29 21.65
N ARG A 494 -14.22 19.91 22.37
CA ARG A 494 -14.20 18.74 23.26
C ARG A 494 -13.91 17.44 22.49
N ASP A 495 -14.58 17.23 21.35
CA ASP A 495 -14.39 16.04 20.54
C ASP A 495 -13.00 16.02 19.89
N PHE A 496 -12.54 17.18 19.41
CA PHE A 496 -11.19 17.37 18.88
C PHE A 496 -10.12 17.03 19.95
N MET A 497 -10.25 17.60 21.16
CA MET A 497 -9.31 17.33 22.25
C MET A 497 -9.33 15.87 22.72
N LYS A 498 -10.48 15.19 22.67
CA LYS A 498 -10.56 13.75 22.93
C LYS A 498 -9.75 12.97 21.90
N SER A 499 -9.90 13.30 20.61
CA SER A 499 -9.14 12.66 19.52
C SER A 499 -7.64 12.92 19.67
N PHE A 500 -7.24 14.16 19.93
CA PHE A 500 -5.84 14.54 20.16
C PHE A 500 -5.23 13.78 21.35
N THR A 501 -5.94 13.75 22.48
CA THR A 501 -5.50 13.01 23.67
C THR A 501 -5.42 11.49 23.40
N LYS A 502 -6.34 10.95 22.61
CA LYS A 502 -6.28 9.52 22.21
C LYS A 502 -5.03 9.24 21.40
N ASN A 503 -4.70 10.06 20.41
CA ASN A 503 -3.50 9.90 19.59
C ASN A 503 -2.23 10.00 20.46
N LEU A 504 -2.17 10.97 21.38
CA LEU A 504 -1.06 11.12 22.31
C LEU A 504 -0.89 9.88 23.20
N LYS A 505 -1.98 9.33 23.75
CA LYS A 505 -1.97 8.07 24.53
C LYS A 505 -1.53 6.86 23.70
N CYS A 506 -1.71 6.90 22.39
CA CYS A 506 -1.20 5.88 21.47
C CYS A 506 0.28 6.11 21.08
N GLY A 507 0.99 7.08 21.69
CA GLY A 507 2.40 7.31 21.43
C GLY A 507 2.71 8.23 20.25
N HIS A 508 1.72 8.95 19.73
CA HIS A 508 1.94 9.93 18.66
C HIS A 508 2.28 11.31 19.25
N VAL A 509 3.56 11.61 19.36
CA VAL A 509 4.07 12.88 19.89
C VAL A 509 4.82 13.68 18.83
N TYR A 510 4.90 14.99 19.00
CA TYR A 510 5.61 15.86 18.07
C TYR A 510 7.09 15.94 18.42
N VAL A 511 7.94 15.71 17.42
CA VAL A 511 9.39 15.76 17.55
C VAL A 511 9.99 16.55 16.40
N ASN A 512 11.18 17.10 16.60
CA ASN A 512 12.00 17.62 15.52
C ASN A 512 12.53 16.45 14.71
N GLY A 513 11.81 16.07 13.68
CA GLY A 513 12.05 14.88 12.91
C GLY A 513 11.39 14.90 11.55
N ASN A 514 11.58 13.83 10.78
CA ASN A 514 10.97 13.66 9.47
C ASN A 514 10.70 12.17 9.17
N TYR A 515 9.75 11.94 8.27
CA TYR A 515 9.58 10.67 7.59
C TYR A 515 10.34 10.74 6.27
N SER A 516 11.55 10.22 6.26
CA SER A 516 12.47 10.32 5.13
C SER A 516 12.54 9.03 4.33
N THR A 517 12.95 9.12 3.08
CA THR A 517 13.26 7.97 2.24
C THR A 517 14.75 7.66 2.33
N LEU A 518 15.08 6.36 2.51
CA LEU A 518 16.46 5.90 2.54
C LEU A 518 16.98 5.71 1.12
N CYS A 519 18.20 6.17 0.86
CA CYS A 519 19.00 5.88 -0.32
C CYS A 519 20.28 5.15 0.11
N GLY A 520 20.43 3.89 -0.32
CA GLY A 520 21.58 3.07 0.07
C GLY A 520 22.71 3.17 -0.92
N ASN A 521 23.91 3.56 -0.48
CA ASN A 521 25.15 3.48 -1.26
C ASN A 521 25.06 4.01 -2.71
N PRO A 522 24.58 5.25 -2.94
CA PRO A 522 24.37 5.73 -4.33
C PRO A 522 25.68 6.01 -5.07
N ILE A 523 26.72 6.45 -4.39
CA ILE A 523 28.01 6.73 -5.02
C ILE A 523 28.69 5.42 -5.45
N GLU A 524 28.58 4.39 -4.65
CA GLU A 524 29.05 3.05 -4.98
C GLU A 524 28.27 2.46 -6.17
N MET A 525 26.98 2.80 -6.31
CA MET A 525 26.19 2.45 -7.49
C MET A 525 26.68 3.16 -8.75
N LEU A 526 27.07 4.42 -8.64
CA LEU A 526 27.75 5.15 -9.73
C LEU A 526 29.11 4.54 -10.07
N GLN A 527 29.93 4.17 -9.07
CA GLN A 527 31.20 3.48 -9.28
C GLN A 527 31.01 2.13 -10.00
N GLN A 528 29.97 1.37 -9.60
CA GLN A 528 29.64 0.09 -10.24
C GLN A 528 29.28 0.28 -11.72
N SER A 529 28.57 1.36 -12.06
CA SER A 529 28.16 1.64 -13.45
C SER A 529 29.31 1.80 -14.44
N ILE A 530 30.50 2.10 -13.95
CA ILE A 530 31.74 2.29 -14.74
C ILE A 530 32.86 1.31 -14.36
N GLY A 531 32.54 0.25 -13.61
CA GLY A 531 33.49 -0.79 -13.22
C GLY A 531 34.58 -0.35 -12.23
N LYS A 532 34.38 0.77 -11.51
CA LYS A 532 35.34 1.30 -10.52
C LYS A 532 34.94 0.96 -9.06
N PHE A 533 33.91 0.20 -8.84
CA PHE A 533 33.50 -0.19 -7.49
C PHE A 533 34.37 -1.33 -6.94
N GLU A 534 35.01 -1.09 -5.81
CA GLU A 534 35.95 -2.01 -5.15
C GLU A 534 35.37 -2.66 -3.87
N GLY A 535 34.06 -2.58 -3.65
CA GLY A 535 33.43 -3.10 -2.43
C GLY A 535 33.63 -2.22 -1.19
N LYS A 536 34.15 -1.00 -1.37
CA LYS A 536 34.39 -0.04 -0.28
C LYS A 536 33.23 0.93 -0.14
N ARG A 537 32.88 1.26 1.10
CA ARG A 537 31.86 2.24 1.44
C ARG A 537 32.35 3.68 1.30
N VAL A 538 31.48 4.58 0.89
CA VAL A 538 31.72 6.03 0.81
C VAL A 538 31.14 6.77 2.02
N VAL A 539 29.99 6.34 2.53
CA VAL A 539 29.44 6.82 3.80
C VAL A 539 30.04 5.99 4.93
N GLU A 540 30.58 6.64 5.96
CA GLU A 540 31.20 5.97 7.10
C GLU A 540 30.20 5.13 7.88
N ARG A 541 30.71 4.08 8.56
CA ARG A 541 29.92 3.26 9.47
C ARG A 541 29.29 4.11 10.57
N ASP A 542 28.08 3.73 11.01
CA ASP A 542 27.29 4.44 12.02
C ASP A 542 27.02 5.91 11.68
N SER A 543 27.15 6.27 10.39
CA SER A 543 26.89 7.62 9.90
C SER A 543 25.79 7.62 8.85
N VAL A 544 25.16 8.78 8.70
CA VAL A 544 24.21 9.05 7.64
C VAL A 544 24.45 10.45 7.07
N TYR A 545 24.05 10.68 5.84
CA TYR A 545 23.99 12.02 5.28
C TYR A 545 22.52 12.44 5.19
N CYS A 546 22.17 13.51 5.89
CA CYS A 546 20.82 14.09 5.85
C CYS A 546 20.93 15.63 5.85
N ARG A 547 20.55 16.27 4.77
CA ARG A 547 20.64 17.72 4.60
C ARG A 547 19.74 18.51 5.55
N ARG A 548 18.69 17.88 6.04
CA ARG A 548 17.70 18.50 6.93
C ARG A 548 18.25 18.91 8.30
N PHE A 549 19.20 18.15 8.83
CA PHE A 549 19.70 18.29 10.18
C PHE A 549 21.13 18.84 10.20
N ALA A 550 21.52 19.45 11.29
CA ALA A 550 22.87 19.97 11.45
C ALA A 550 23.91 18.85 11.36
N TRP A 551 25.05 19.18 10.76
CA TRP A 551 26.18 18.26 10.62
C TRP A 551 26.84 17.97 11.99
N ASP A 552 27.48 16.82 12.08
CA ASP A 552 28.20 16.32 13.25
C ASP A 552 27.33 16.22 14.52
N LYS A 553 26.04 16.02 14.30
CA LYS A 553 25.08 15.78 15.39
C LYS A 553 24.54 14.36 15.36
N PRO A 554 24.25 13.79 16.54
CA PRO A 554 23.59 12.49 16.61
C PRO A 554 22.16 12.60 16.09
N LEU A 555 21.76 11.61 15.31
CA LEU A 555 20.40 11.41 14.82
C LEU A 555 19.89 10.05 15.27
N LEU A 556 18.61 10.01 15.63
CA LEU A 556 17.91 8.79 15.95
C LEU A 556 17.07 8.38 14.75
N GLY A 557 17.37 7.22 14.19
CA GLY A 557 16.62 6.63 13.08
C GLY A 557 15.82 5.41 13.54
N SER A 558 14.63 5.22 12.98
CA SER A 558 13.85 4.01 13.23
C SER A 558 12.92 3.68 12.08
N ARG A 559 12.57 2.41 11.91
CA ARG A 559 11.59 1.95 10.92
C ARG A 559 10.60 0.97 11.55
N SER A 560 9.31 1.20 11.32
CA SER A 560 8.25 0.27 11.72
C SER A 560 8.22 -0.98 10.80
N PRO A 561 7.94 -2.20 11.32
CA PRO A 561 7.60 -2.50 12.71
C PRO A 561 8.82 -2.58 13.63
N HIS A 562 8.67 -2.08 14.88
CA HIS A 562 9.67 -2.25 15.91
C HIS A 562 9.43 -3.58 16.63
N ILE A 563 10.33 -4.52 16.46
CA ILE A 563 10.29 -5.86 17.08
C ILE A 563 11.21 -5.90 18.29
N THR A 564 12.36 -5.22 18.18
CA THR A 564 13.39 -5.15 19.22
C THR A 564 13.86 -3.71 19.42
N ALA A 565 14.57 -3.44 20.51
CA ALA A 565 15.21 -2.14 20.76
C ALA A 565 16.25 -1.79 19.67
N SER A 566 16.86 -2.80 19.04
CA SER A 566 17.82 -2.62 17.95
C SER A 566 17.21 -2.00 16.67
N ASN A 567 15.87 -1.96 16.54
CA ASN A 567 15.19 -1.26 15.47
C ASN A 567 15.25 0.28 15.58
N VAL A 568 15.87 0.78 16.64
CA VAL A 568 16.20 2.18 16.82
C VAL A 568 17.70 2.35 16.65
N LEU A 569 18.10 3.13 15.64
CA LEU A 569 19.50 3.41 15.31
C LEU A 569 19.94 4.74 15.89
N LEU A 570 21.10 4.79 16.48
CA LEU A 570 21.81 6.03 16.77
C LEU A 570 22.95 6.18 15.75
N THR A 571 22.89 7.25 14.97
CA THR A 571 23.86 7.54 13.91
C THR A 571 24.37 8.96 14.05
N VAL A 572 25.44 9.31 13.35
CA VAL A 572 25.96 10.69 13.28
C VAL A 572 25.70 11.24 11.89
N ASN A 573 25.14 12.44 11.82
CA ASN A 573 24.94 13.12 10.54
C ASN A 573 26.27 13.67 10.02
N ARG A 574 26.78 13.13 8.90
CA ARG A 574 28.04 13.52 8.30
C ARG A 574 27.85 14.11 6.91
N ARG A 575 28.57 15.19 6.62
CA ARG A 575 28.65 15.73 5.25
C ARG A 575 29.50 14.81 4.37
N ASN A 576 29.13 14.73 3.10
CA ASN A 576 29.86 13.96 2.10
C ASN A 576 29.89 14.74 0.78
N ASP A 577 31.08 15.08 0.32
CA ASP A 577 31.28 15.93 -0.87
C ASP A 577 30.89 15.23 -2.17
N LEU A 578 30.99 13.91 -2.26
CA LEU A 578 30.56 13.16 -3.44
C LEU A 578 29.01 13.14 -3.54
N ILE A 579 28.32 13.01 -2.41
CA ILE A 579 26.87 13.13 -2.38
C ILE A 579 26.45 14.55 -2.75
N ASP A 580 27.10 15.57 -2.20
CA ASP A 580 26.82 16.98 -2.56
C ASP A 580 27.05 17.25 -4.06
N ARG A 581 28.02 16.59 -4.69
CA ARG A 581 28.40 16.82 -6.11
C ARG A 581 27.49 16.08 -7.09
N TYR A 582 27.21 14.81 -6.84
CA TYR A 582 26.56 13.94 -7.82
C TYR A 582 25.09 13.65 -7.53
N MET A 583 24.66 13.67 -6.28
CA MET A 583 23.26 13.55 -5.93
C MET A 583 22.63 14.95 -5.87
N ASN A 584 21.34 15.04 -6.03
CA ASN A 584 20.58 16.27 -5.80
C ASN A 584 19.81 16.12 -4.46
N PRO A 585 20.52 16.21 -3.30
CA PRO A 585 19.96 15.86 -2.02
C PRO A 585 18.92 16.88 -1.59
N THR A 586 17.75 16.38 -1.20
CA THR A 586 16.69 17.15 -0.55
C THR A 586 16.69 16.91 0.96
N ASN A 587 15.85 17.65 1.67
CA ASN A 587 15.66 17.47 3.12
C ASN A 587 14.94 16.15 3.47
N GLU A 588 14.39 15.46 2.48
CA GLU A 588 13.51 14.30 2.65
C GLU A 588 14.21 12.97 2.38
N ILE A 589 15.47 13.03 1.94
CA ILE A 589 16.28 11.85 1.65
C ILE A 589 17.38 11.70 2.70
N VAL A 590 17.58 10.47 3.15
CA VAL A 590 18.68 10.08 4.02
C VAL A 590 19.54 9.05 3.31
N TYR A 591 20.81 9.37 3.14
CA TYR A 591 21.77 8.47 2.51
C TYR A 591 22.44 7.63 3.58
N VAL A 592 22.46 6.33 3.37
CA VAL A 592 22.94 5.33 4.34
C VAL A 592 23.94 4.38 3.70
N ASN A 593 24.78 3.79 4.54
CA ASN A 593 25.66 2.70 4.15
C ASN A 593 25.04 1.34 4.51
N SER A 594 25.16 0.34 3.64
CA SER A 594 24.75 -1.06 3.89
C SER A 594 25.91 -2.03 3.61
N ILE A 595 27.10 -1.51 3.30
CA ILE A 595 28.31 -2.32 3.10
C ILE A 595 28.99 -2.54 4.43
N GLU A 596 29.15 -3.82 4.82
CA GLU A 596 29.73 -4.23 6.12
C GLU A 596 29.02 -3.58 7.32
N GLU A 597 27.73 -3.29 7.20
CA GLU A 597 26.92 -2.67 8.25
C GLU A 597 25.51 -3.26 8.29
N ASN A 598 25.07 -3.66 9.49
CA ASN A 598 23.79 -4.34 9.70
C ASN A 598 22.60 -3.36 9.80
N ILE A 599 22.58 -2.32 8.96
CA ILE A 599 21.52 -1.31 8.98
C ILE A 599 20.18 -1.86 8.46
N MET A 600 20.22 -2.72 7.44
CA MET A 600 19.01 -3.22 6.80
C MET A 600 18.16 -4.06 7.73
N GLN A 601 18.76 -4.99 8.47
CA GLN A 601 18.03 -5.84 9.42
C GLN A 601 17.64 -5.06 10.67
N ARG A 602 18.51 -4.18 11.17
CA ARG A 602 18.19 -3.28 12.28
C ARG A 602 17.00 -2.37 11.95
N LEU A 603 16.83 -1.98 10.72
CA LEU A 603 15.63 -1.28 10.23
C LEU A 603 14.51 -2.25 9.76
N ALA A 604 14.35 -3.37 10.47
CA ALA A 604 13.29 -4.35 10.26
C ALA A 604 13.25 -4.92 8.83
N GLY A 605 14.41 -5.34 8.31
CA GLY A 605 14.54 -5.90 6.98
C GLY A 605 14.14 -4.89 5.90
N CYS A 606 14.66 -3.66 5.99
CA CYS A 606 14.38 -2.69 4.93
C CYS A 606 15.11 -3.09 3.65
N ASP A 607 14.38 -3.09 2.55
CA ASP A 607 15.03 -2.91 1.25
C ASP A 607 15.37 -1.43 1.17
N CYS A 608 16.64 -1.05 1.11
CA CYS A 608 16.98 0.31 0.68
C CYS A 608 16.65 0.37 -0.82
N PRO A 609 15.57 0.92 -1.22
CA PRO A 609 14.91 2.20 -0.98
C PRO A 609 13.44 2.14 -0.53
N ASN A 610 12.94 1.04 -0.03
CA ASN A 610 11.54 0.96 0.39
C ASN A 610 11.31 1.35 1.86
N GLY A 611 12.33 1.88 2.54
CA GLY A 611 12.24 2.31 3.93
C GLY A 611 11.36 3.55 4.08
N HIS A 612 10.17 3.41 4.66
CA HIS A 612 9.41 4.52 5.16
C HIS A 612 9.78 4.75 6.62
N SER A 613 10.21 5.97 6.92
CA SER A 613 10.45 6.58 8.22
C SER A 613 11.82 6.34 8.88
N VAL A 614 12.68 7.32 8.68
CA VAL A 614 13.66 7.73 9.69
C VAL A 614 13.02 8.87 10.47
N GLN A 615 12.83 8.70 11.76
CA GLN A 615 12.34 9.75 12.66
C GLN A 615 13.49 10.43 13.37
#